data_e14d80c1fa4dd5aecfeef0edea22419b
#
_entry.id   e14d80c1fa4dd5aecfeef0edea22419b
#
_cell.length_a   1.000
_cell.length_b   1.000
_cell.length_c   1.000
_cell.angle_alpha   90.00
_cell.angle_beta   90.00
_cell.angle_gamma   90.00
#
_symmetry.space_group_name_H-M   'P 1'
#
loop_
_entity.id
_entity.type
_entity.pdbx_description
1 polymer ?
#
loop_
_entity_poly.entity_id
_entity_poly.type
_entity_poly.pdbx_seq_one_letter_code
_entity_poly.pdbx_strand_id
1 'polypeptide(L)'
;MTFEIYIHVPFCLRRCGYCDFNTYTAVDMGAGSSRGNYANMVIREMAIVRDWQTTHGINEPKVATVFFGGGTPTTLKASDLVAMLDAVRATWGIADDAEITTEANPDTVNADYVKELADGGFNRISFGMQSAVPHVLATLDRTHTPENVAAGIAAANAAGMRSSVDLIYGAPGESLDDWRTSVRTAIDLGVNHISAYALTIAPNTKMGRRIAAGTLSRPDDDDEANKYEIADTMFTEAGLEWYEISNWARPGYESQHNLGYWRNVDWAGLGPGAHSHYGDCEDGKGLRSWDIAHPRLWGTAINEGNVPWAGSERITAAEDIEETIMLGLRIREGLDTRQFSHLIPEQKWIELEHDGLITMLDGRAIPTLRGRLLNDTIITELLETLD
;
A
#
# COMPACT_ATOMS: atom_id res chain seq x y z
N MET A 1 14.28 7.09 -14.49
CA MET A 1 13.22 7.52 -13.55
C MET A 1 12.06 6.59 -13.72
N THR A 2 11.36 6.24 -12.66
CA THR A 2 10.18 5.39 -12.64
C THR A 2 9.00 6.26 -12.26
N PHE A 3 7.86 6.11 -12.93
CA PHE A 3 6.65 6.85 -12.62
C PHE A 3 5.48 5.90 -12.39
N GLU A 4 4.67 6.17 -11.38
CA GLU A 4 3.58 5.33 -10.92
C GLU A 4 2.27 6.11 -10.82
N ILE A 5 1.15 5.39 -10.91
CA ILE A 5 -0.19 5.95 -10.70
C ILE A 5 -0.89 5.19 -9.57
N TYR A 6 -1.34 5.93 -8.56
CA TYR A 6 -2.23 5.44 -7.52
C TYR A 6 -3.65 6.02 -7.72
N ILE A 7 -4.66 5.16 -7.73
CA ILE A 7 -6.07 5.58 -7.83
C ILE A 7 -6.78 5.18 -6.54
N HIS A 8 -7.17 6.18 -5.75
CA HIS A 8 -7.88 5.98 -4.49
C HIS A 8 -9.38 5.85 -4.70
N VAL A 9 -9.92 4.65 -4.55
CA VAL A 9 -11.37 4.42 -4.63
C VAL A 9 -11.98 4.48 -3.22
N PRO A 10 -12.74 5.52 -2.87
CA PRO A 10 -13.16 5.77 -1.49
C PRO A 10 -14.36 4.94 -1.03
N PHE A 11 -14.87 4.03 -1.83
CA PHE A 11 -16.12 3.33 -1.56
C PHE A 11 -15.89 1.98 -0.87
N CYS A 12 -16.70 1.70 0.16
CA CYS A 12 -16.83 0.38 0.76
C CYS A 12 -18.32 -0.01 0.84
N LEU A 13 -18.63 -1.30 0.78
CA LEU A 13 -19.99 -1.78 1.10
C LEU A 13 -20.26 -1.65 2.60
N ARG A 14 -19.23 -1.88 3.42
CA ARG A 14 -19.24 -1.77 4.88
C ARG A 14 -17.88 -1.26 5.34
N ARG A 15 -17.86 -0.40 6.37
CA ARG A 15 -16.63 0.05 6.99
C ARG A 15 -16.22 -0.91 8.11
N CYS A 16 -15.00 -1.45 8.03
CA CYS A 16 -14.43 -2.32 9.06
C CYS A 16 -14.18 -1.54 10.36
N GLY A 17 -14.22 -2.24 11.51
CA GLY A 17 -14.12 -1.60 12.81
C GLY A 17 -12.78 -0.91 13.10
N TYR A 18 -11.73 -1.36 12.46
CA TYR A 18 -10.34 -0.85 12.62
C TYR A 18 -9.96 0.19 11.56
N CYS A 19 -10.72 0.28 10.45
CA CYS A 19 -10.30 1.05 9.27
C CYS A 19 -10.30 2.57 9.53
N ASP A 20 -9.15 3.19 9.33
CA ASP A 20 -8.93 4.63 9.41
C ASP A 20 -8.78 5.28 8.03
N PHE A 21 -8.77 4.50 6.95
CA PHE A 21 -8.64 5.01 5.59
C PHE A 21 -9.78 5.96 5.22
N ASN A 22 -9.51 6.83 4.24
CA ASN A 22 -10.49 7.74 3.68
C ASN A 22 -11.57 6.99 2.90
N THR A 23 -12.52 6.37 3.60
CA THR A 23 -13.53 5.47 3.02
C THR A 23 -14.95 5.82 3.44
N TYR A 24 -15.90 5.57 2.54
CA TYR A 24 -17.31 5.93 2.70
C TYR A 24 -18.22 4.78 2.24
N THR A 25 -19.32 4.59 2.97
CA THR A 25 -20.37 3.61 2.61
C THR A 25 -21.51 4.22 1.82
N ALA A 26 -21.57 5.55 1.72
CA ALA A 26 -22.55 6.23 0.90
C ALA A 26 -22.33 5.97 -0.59
N VAL A 27 -23.42 5.75 -1.33
CA VAL A 27 -23.37 5.49 -2.77
C VAL A 27 -23.18 6.78 -3.58
N ASP A 28 -23.71 7.89 -3.06
CA ASP A 28 -23.62 9.22 -3.65
C ASP A 28 -23.25 10.25 -2.56
N MET A 29 -22.22 11.01 -2.82
CA MET A 29 -21.70 12.04 -1.92
C MET A 29 -21.84 13.46 -2.50
N GLY A 30 -22.49 13.59 -3.66
CA GLY A 30 -22.73 14.86 -4.35
C GLY A 30 -21.56 15.33 -5.23
N ALA A 31 -21.79 16.42 -5.98
CA ALA A 31 -20.83 17.02 -6.90
C ALA A 31 -20.22 16.05 -7.94
N GLY A 32 -20.96 15.00 -8.31
CA GLY A 32 -20.49 13.97 -9.24
C GLY A 32 -19.76 12.79 -8.57
N SER A 33 -19.47 12.88 -7.26
CA SER A 33 -18.77 11.84 -6.50
C SER A 33 -19.74 10.72 -6.08
N SER A 34 -20.39 10.10 -7.03
CA SER A 34 -21.21 8.91 -6.81
C SER A 34 -20.49 7.67 -7.35
N ARG A 35 -20.78 6.50 -6.77
CA ARG A 35 -20.20 5.23 -7.21
C ARG A 35 -20.39 4.99 -8.71
N GLY A 36 -21.55 5.36 -9.27
CA GLY A 36 -21.87 5.18 -10.69
C GLY A 36 -21.22 6.21 -11.63
N ASN A 37 -20.64 7.30 -11.12
CA ASN A 37 -19.99 8.33 -11.92
C ASN A 37 -18.51 8.55 -11.56
N TYR A 38 -18.00 7.81 -10.60
CA TYR A 38 -16.67 8.00 -10.03
C TYR A 38 -15.57 7.91 -11.09
N ALA A 39 -15.63 6.90 -11.98
CA ALA A 39 -14.67 6.73 -13.05
C ALA A 39 -14.56 7.98 -13.95
N ASN A 40 -15.70 8.59 -14.33
CA ASN A 40 -15.70 9.81 -15.12
C ASN A 40 -15.02 10.99 -14.39
N MET A 41 -15.19 11.07 -13.07
CA MET A 41 -14.56 12.13 -12.26
C MET A 41 -13.06 11.97 -12.19
N VAL A 42 -12.56 10.74 -11.95
CA VAL A 42 -11.11 10.44 -11.94
C VAL A 42 -10.49 10.67 -13.32
N ILE A 43 -11.18 10.29 -14.40
CA ILE A 43 -10.70 10.53 -15.77
C ILE A 43 -10.57 12.05 -16.05
N ARG A 44 -11.49 12.86 -15.54
CA ARG A 44 -11.36 14.33 -15.63
C ARG A 44 -10.20 14.87 -14.80
N GLU A 45 -10.01 14.34 -13.61
CA GLU A 45 -8.87 14.67 -12.76
C GLU A 45 -7.53 14.37 -13.47
N MET A 46 -7.40 13.20 -14.12
CA MET A 46 -6.20 12.85 -14.90
C MET A 46 -5.84 13.94 -15.92
N ALA A 47 -6.83 14.48 -16.63
CA ALA A 47 -6.60 15.54 -17.59
C ALA A 47 -6.10 16.83 -16.93
N ILE A 48 -6.70 17.22 -15.79
CA ILE A 48 -6.32 18.40 -15.01
C ILE A 48 -4.90 18.24 -14.46
N VAL A 49 -4.60 17.10 -13.85
CA VAL A 49 -3.26 16.80 -13.30
C VAL A 49 -2.20 16.78 -14.40
N ARG A 50 -2.50 16.17 -15.57
CA ARG A 50 -1.57 16.16 -16.70
C ARG A 50 -1.29 17.56 -17.25
N ASP A 51 -2.31 18.41 -17.35
CA ASP A 51 -2.14 19.80 -17.77
C ASP A 51 -1.28 20.58 -16.77
N TRP A 52 -1.52 20.36 -15.46
CA TRP A 52 -0.70 20.93 -14.40
C TRP A 52 0.77 20.47 -14.51
N GLN A 53 1.04 19.15 -14.66
CA GLN A 53 2.40 18.62 -14.85
C GLN A 53 3.10 19.29 -16.03
N THR A 54 2.42 19.37 -17.17
CA THR A 54 2.96 19.98 -18.39
C THR A 54 3.31 21.46 -18.19
N THR A 55 2.44 22.20 -17.50
CA THR A 55 2.62 23.64 -17.23
C THR A 55 3.81 23.88 -16.29
N HIS A 56 4.11 22.92 -15.40
CA HIS A 56 5.23 22.99 -14.44
C HIS A 56 6.50 22.25 -14.92
N GLY A 57 6.56 21.87 -16.21
CA GLY A 57 7.74 21.25 -16.79
C GLY A 57 8.00 19.81 -16.37
N ILE A 58 7.04 19.14 -15.71
CA ILE A 58 7.17 17.76 -15.26
C ILE A 58 6.89 16.82 -16.43
N ASN A 59 7.91 16.07 -16.85
CA ASN A 59 7.88 15.14 -17.97
C ASN A 59 8.13 13.71 -17.49
N GLU A 60 7.10 13.07 -17.02
CA GLU A 60 7.16 11.70 -16.55
C GLU A 60 7.35 10.69 -17.70
N PRO A 61 8.08 9.59 -17.49
CA PRO A 61 8.15 8.49 -18.43
C PRO A 61 6.78 7.76 -18.50
N LYS A 62 6.70 6.72 -19.34
CA LYS A 62 5.55 5.82 -19.32
C LYS A 62 5.37 5.23 -17.92
N VAL A 63 4.10 5.08 -17.52
CA VAL A 63 3.72 4.54 -16.21
C VAL A 63 4.21 3.10 -16.05
N ALA A 64 5.00 2.84 -15.02
CA ALA A 64 5.54 1.53 -14.69
C ALA A 64 4.57 0.70 -13.84
N THR A 65 3.75 1.33 -12.99
CA THR A 65 2.74 0.65 -12.18
C THR A 65 1.46 1.48 -12.09
N VAL A 66 0.32 0.80 -12.07
CA VAL A 66 -0.99 1.41 -11.72
C VAL A 66 -1.61 0.61 -10.60
N PHE A 67 -1.95 1.28 -9.50
CA PHE A 67 -2.53 0.64 -8.33
C PHE A 67 -3.88 1.27 -7.98
N PHE A 68 -4.93 0.45 -7.97
CA PHE A 68 -6.26 0.83 -7.50
C PHE A 68 -6.44 0.33 -6.07
N GLY A 69 -6.55 1.26 -5.12
CA GLY A 69 -6.62 0.95 -3.70
C GLY A 69 -7.56 1.84 -2.91
N GLY A 70 -7.43 1.80 -1.60
CA GLY A 70 -8.08 2.69 -0.65
C GLY A 70 -9.26 2.07 0.11
N GLY A 71 -10.47 2.23 -0.36
CA GLY A 71 -11.65 1.59 0.22
C GLY A 71 -11.77 0.14 -0.28
N THR A 72 -12.58 -0.05 -1.29
CA THR A 72 -12.71 -1.35 -1.98
C THR A 72 -12.97 -1.06 -3.45
N PRO A 73 -11.94 -1.02 -4.30
CA PRO A 73 -12.08 -0.70 -5.73
C PRO A 73 -13.12 -1.55 -6.44
N THR A 74 -13.21 -2.82 -6.08
CA THR A 74 -14.16 -3.79 -6.63
C THR A 74 -15.61 -3.59 -6.18
N THR A 75 -15.93 -2.51 -5.49
CA THR A 75 -17.32 -2.01 -5.35
C THR A 75 -17.81 -1.26 -6.57
N LEU A 76 -16.90 -0.84 -7.46
CA LEU A 76 -17.21 -0.32 -8.78
C LEU A 76 -17.41 -1.47 -9.76
N LYS A 77 -17.98 -1.19 -10.94
CA LYS A 77 -18.02 -2.17 -12.02
C LYS A 77 -16.61 -2.41 -12.57
N ALA A 78 -16.32 -3.61 -13.04
CA ALA A 78 -15.05 -3.90 -13.71
C ALA A 78 -14.81 -2.97 -14.91
N SER A 79 -15.85 -2.69 -15.70
CA SER A 79 -15.80 -1.73 -16.81
C SER A 79 -15.40 -0.31 -16.39
N ASP A 80 -15.74 0.13 -15.19
CA ASP A 80 -15.35 1.45 -14.67
C ASP A 80 -13.85 1.49 -14.32
N LEU A 81 -13.31 0.40 -13.72
CA LEU A 81 -11.87 0.26 -13.45
C LEU A 81 -11.09 0.19 -14.77
N VAL A 82 -11.56 -0.57 -15.74
CA VAL A 82 -10.94 -0.66 -17.08
C VAL A 82 -10.96 0.69 -17.79
N ALA A 83 -12.05 1.45 -17.72
CA ALA A 83 -12.13 2.78 -18.33
C ALA A 83 -11.11 3.76 -17.72
N MET A 84 -10.90 3.71 -16.38
CA MET A 84 -9.86 4.51 -15.74
C MET A 84 -8.45 4.08 -16.16
N LEU A 85 -8.19 2.78 -16.28
CA LEU A 85 -6.91 2.26 -16.77
C LEU A 85 -6.63 2.69 -18.22
N ASP A 86 -7.66 2.64 -19.09
CA ASP A 86 -7.54 3.13 -20.48
C ASP A 86 -7.25 4.63 -20.53
N ALA A 87 -7.83 5.39 -19.62
CA ALA A 87 -7.53 6.83 -19.50
C ALA A 87 -6.09 7.08 -19.05
N VAL A 88 -5.55 6.29 -18.10
CA VAL A 88 -4.11 6.35 -17.73
C VAL A 88 -3.24 6.08 -18.97
N ARG A 89 -3.58 5.03 -19.74
CA ARG A 89 -2.86 4.67 -20.97
C ARG A 89 -2.87 5.79 -22.01
N ALA A 90 -4.01 6.47 -22.15
CA ALA A 90 -4.16 7.58 -23.10
C ALA A 90 -3.43 8.84 -22.63
N THR A 91 -3.32 9.08 -21.31
CA THR A 91 -2.79 10.32 -20.72
C THR A 91 -1.26 10.29 -20.60
N TRP A 92 -0.67 9.21 -20.07
CA TRP A 92 0.78 9.09 -19.82
C TRP A 92 1.47 8.00 -20.63
N GLY A 93 0.69 7.06 -21.21
CA GLY A 93 1.22 5.80 -21.72
C GLY A 93 1.54 4.84 -20.58
N ILE A 94 1.49 3.55 -20.84
CA ILE A 94 1.83 2.49 -19.88
C ILE A 94 2.99 1.69 -20.47
N ALA A 95 3.97 1.32 -19.66
CA ALA A 95 5.08 0.45 -20.05
C ALA A 95 4.56 -0.96 -20.40
N ASP A 96 5.24 -1.66 -21.30
CA ASP A 96 4.77 -2.95 -21.80
C ASP A 96 4.77 -4.05 -20.72
N ASP A 97 5.62 -3.91 -19.71
CA ASP A 97 5.81 -4.78 -18.54
C ASP A 97 5.20 -4.22 -17.25
N ALA A 98 4.36 -3.19 -17.34
CA ALA A 98 3.79 -2.52 -16.19
C ALA A 98 2.97 -3.46 -15.28
N GLU A 99 3.09 -3.27 -13.96
CA GLU A 99 2.24 -3.92 -12.98
C GLU A 99 0.92 -3.14 -12.82
N ILE A 100 -0.19 -3.79 -13.11
CA ILE A 100 -1.53 -3.19 -12.99
C ILE A 100 -2.31 -3.95 -11.93
N THR A 101 -2.45 -3.34 -10.76
CA THR A 101 -3.01 -3.96 -9.55
C THR A 101 -4.36 -3.35 -9.17
N THR A 102 -5.27 -4.19 -8.68
CA THR A 102 -6.43 -3.73 -7.90
C THR A 102 -6.55 -4.50 -6.60
N GLU A 103 -6.92 -3.80 -5.52
CA GLU A 103 -7.39 -4.41 -4.28
C GLU A 103 -8.81 -4.92 -4.45
N ALA A 104 -9.12 -6.02 -3.76
CA ALA A 104 -10.44 -6.63 -3.78
C ALA A 104 -10.87 -7.11 -2.39
N ASN A 105 -12.13 -6.86 -2.05
CA ASN A 105 -12.77 -7.63 -0.99
C ASN A 105 -13.30 -8.92 -1.61
N PRO A 106 -13.02 -10.11 -1.03
CA PRO A 106 -13.50 -11.38 -1.55
C PRO A 106 -15.00 -11.45 -1.79
N ASP A 107 -15.81 -10.68 -1.04
CA ASP A 107 -17.27 -10.60 -1.19
C ASP A 107 -17.75 -9.80 -2.40
N THR A 108 -16.86 -9.04 -3.07
CA THR A 108 -17.23 -8.10 -4.15
C THR A 108 -16.90 -8.60 -5.54
N VAL A 109 -16.29 -9.76 -5.68
CA VAL A 109 -15.83 -10.30 -6.96
C VAL A 109 -16.37 -11.70 -7.22
N ASN A 110 -16.48 -12.04 -8.50
CA ASN A 110 -16.73 -13.39 -9.00
C ASN A 110 -15.85 -13.64 -10.23
N ALA A 111 -15.91 -14.84 -10.81
CA ALA A 111 -15.08 -15.23 -11.94
C ALA A 111 -15.27 -14.31 -13.17
N ASP A 112 -16.50 -13.90 -13.46
CA ASP A 112 -16.78 -13.03 -14.63
C ASP A 112 -16.18 -11.63 -14.41
N TYR A 113 -16.31 -11.10 -13.20
CA TYR A 113 -15.71 -9.81 -12.81
C TYR A 113 -14.18 -9.82 -12.96
N VAL A 114 -13.53 -10.85 -12.40
CA VAL A 114 -12.07 -11.01 -12.48
C VAL A 114 -11.60 -11.18 -13.93
N LYS A 115 -12.37 -11.95 -14.72
CA LYS A 115 -12.08 -12.11 -16.15
C LYS A 115 -12.18 -10.79 -16.91
N GLU A 116 -13.20 -9.96 -16.64
CA GLU A 116 -13.37 -8.64 -17.27
C GLU A 116 -12.19 -7.72 -16.94
N LEU A 117 -11.68 -7.74 -15.69
CA LEU A 117 -10.48 -7.01 -15.32
C LEU A 117 -9.25 -7.48 -16.09
N ALA A 118 -9.03 -8.79 -16.16
CA ALA A 118 -7.90 -9.37 -16.88
C ALA A 118 -7.94 -9.03 -18.37
N ASP A 119 -9.10 -9.17 -19.00
CA ASP A 119 -9.32 -8.79 -20.40
C ASP A 119 -9.07 -7.29 -20.64
N GLY A 120 -9.33 -6.44 -19.63
CA GLY A 120 -9.06 -5.00 -19.62
C GLY A 120 -7.61 -4.61 -19.34
N GLY A 121 -6.74 -5.59 -19.03
CA GLY A 121 -5.31 -5.37 -18.87
C GLY A 121 -4.81 -5.31 -17.41
N PHE A 122 -5.66 -5.62 -16.44
CA PHE A 122 -5.19 -5.87 -15.07
C PHE A 122 -4.42 -7.19 -15.02
N ASN A 123 -3.26 -7.20 -14.36
CA ASN A 123 -2.41 -8.39 -14.28
C ASN A 123 -2.11 -8.84 -12.84
N ARG A 124 -2.59 -8.07 -11.83
CA ARG A 124 -2.44 -8.40 -10.41
C ARG A 124 -3.71 -8.03 -9.63
N ILE A 125 -4.09 -8.86 -8.64
CA ILE A 125 -5.20 -8.60 -7.72
C ILE A 125 -4.81 -8.99 -6.30
N SER A 126 -5.05 -8.11 -5.32
CA SER A 126 -4.81 -8.38 -3.89
C SER A 126 -6.13 -8.56 -3.16
N PHE A 127 -6.25 -9.67 -2.44
CA PHE A 127 -7.46 -9.99 -1.68
C PHE A 127 -7.27 -9.72 -0.19
N GLY A 128 -8.09 -8.84 0.37
CA GLY A 128 -8.13 -8.60 1.80
C GLY A 128 -8.69 -9.80 2.56
N MET A 129 -7.88 -10.83 2.77
CA MET A 129 -8.22 -12.03 3.55
C MET A 129 -8.29 -11.74 5.04
N GLN A 130 -7.37 -10.98 5.57
CA GLN A 130 -7.18 -10.52 6.95
C GLN A 130 -6.90 -11.67 7.94
N SER A 131 -7.76 -12.69 8.01
CA SER A 131 -7.61 -13.89 8.84
C SER A 131 -8.38 -15.08 8.23
N ALA A 132 -7.99 -16.29 8.55
CA ALA A 132 -8.75 -17.52 8.26
C ALA A 132 -9.68 -17.94 9.40
N VAL A 133 -9.62 -17.25 10.55
CA VAL A 133 -10.29 -17.66 11.79
C VAL A 133 -11.57 -16.85 11.98
N PRO A 134 -12.75 -17.50 12.07
CA PRO A 134 -14.02 -16.80 12.07
C PRO A 134 -14.22 -15.77 13.20
N HIS A 135 -13.75 -16.05 14.42
CA HIS A 135 -13.91 -15.10 15.54
C HIS A 135 -12.98 -13.88 15.37
N VAL A 136 -11.80 -14.05 14.74
CA VAL A 136 -10.87 -12.95 14.41
C VAL A 136 -11.51 -12.08 13.33
N LEU A 137 -12.04 -12.67 12.25
CA LEU A 137 -12.78 -11.93 11.21
C LEU A 137 -13.97 -11.16 11.80
N ALA A 138 -14.72 -11.76 12.73
CA ALA A 138 -15.81 -11.08 13.42
C ALA A 138 -15.33 -9.89 14.26
N THR A 139 -14.18 -10.02 14.94
CA THR A 139 -13.55 -8.92 15.69
C THR A 139 -13.14 -7.76 14.79
N LEU A 140 -12.66 -8.06 13.57
CA LEU A 140 -12.29 -7.10 12.53
C LEU A 140 -13.51 -6.54 11.77
N ASP A 141 -14.75 -6.92 12.10
CA ASP A 141 -15.98 -6.56 11.37
C ASP A 141 -15.96 -7.00 9.88
N ARG A 142 -15.31 -8.15 9.58
CA ARG A 142 -15.27 -8.75 8.24
C ARG A 142 -16.43 -9.75 8.06
N THR A 143 -16.93 -9.85 6.81
CA THR A 143 -18.11 -10.69 6.47
C THR A 143 -17.77 -11.86 5.55
N HIS A 144 -16.64 -11.78 4.83
CA HIS A 144 -16.21 -12.85 3.92
C HIS A 144 -15.76 -14.10 4.69
N THR A 145 -15.70 -15.21 3.99
CA THR A 145 -15.18 -16.49 4.49
C THR A 145 -13.91 -16.88 3.78
N PRO A 146 -13.10 -17.81 4.32
CA PRO A 146 -11.94 -18.36 3.64
C PRO A 146 -12.26 -18.94 2.25
N GLU A 147 -13.47 -19.52 2.08
CA GLU A 147 -13.92 -20.06 0.80
C GLU A 147 -14.14 -18.97 -0.25
N ASN A 148 -14.59 -17.77 0.15
CA ASN A 148 -14.67 -16.61 -0.76
C ASN A 148 -13.29 -16.21 -1.26
N VAL A 149 -12.28 -16.20 -0.38
CA VAL A 149 -10.88 -15.91 -0.75
C VAL A 149 -10.36 -16.95 -1.74
N ALA A 150 -10.55 -18.24 -1.44
CA ALA A 150 -10.12 -19.35 -2.31
C ALA A 150 -10.78 -19.26 -3.70
N ALA A 151 -12.07 -18.93 -3.75
CA ALA A 151 -12.79 -18.74 -5.02
C ALA A 151 -12.24 -17.55 -5.83
N GLY A 152 -11.94 -16.43 -5.16
CA GLY A 152 -11.32 -15.26 -5.80
C GLY A 152 -9.94 -15.57 -6.39
N ILE A 153 -9.08 -16.27 -5.64
CA ILE A 153 -7.76 -16.69 -6.11
C ILE A 153 -7.86 -17.67 -7.28
N ALA A 154 -8.77 -18.63 -7.22
CA ALA A 154 -9.01 -19.55 -8.32
C ALA A 154 -9.46 -18.81 -9.59
N ALA A 155 -10.31 -17.80 -9.45
CA ALA A 155 -10.73 -16.94 -10.57
C ALA A 155 -9.56 -16.14 -11.15
N ALA A 156 -8.71 -15.56 -10.30
CA ALA A 156 -7.51 -14.83 -10.72
C ALA A 156 -6.54 -15.73 -11.50
N ASN A 157 -6.25 -16.92 -10.96
CA ASN A 157 -5.38 -17.90 -11.62
C ASN A 157 -5.95 -18.35 -12.98
N ALA A 158 -7.26 -18.60 -13.05
CA ALA A 158 -7.94 -18.97 -14.32
C ALA A 158 -7.88 -17.86 -15.36
N ALA A 159 -7.86 -16.60 -14.93
CA ALA A 159 -7.71 -15.43 -15.79
C ALA A 159 -6.24 -15.07 -16.10
N GLY A 160 -5.26 -15.80 -15.56
CA GLY A 160 -3.83 -15.54 -15.76
C GLY A 160 -3.29 -14.34 -14.98
N MET A 161 -4.02 -13.85 -13.98
CA MET A 161 -3.58 -12.76 -13.11
C MET A 161 -2.71 -13.29 -11.95
N ARG A 162 -1.73 -12.51 -11.53
CA ARG A 162 -1.04 -12.73 -10.25
C ARG A 162 -2.01 -12.42 -9.11
N SER A 163 -2.01 -13.25 -8.06
CA SER A 163 -2.84 -13.02 -6.90
C SER A 163 -2.01 -12.91 -5.62
N SER A 164 -2.46 -12.06 -4.71
CA SER A 164 -1.91 -11.91 -3.37
C SER A 164 -3.03 -11.90 -2.32
N VAL A 165 -2.66 -12.15 -1.07
CA VAL A 165 -3.56 -12.00 0.07
C VAL A 165 -2.93 -11.08 1.11
N ASP A 166 -3.79 -10.29 1.74
CA ASP A 166 -3.41 -9.40 2.84
C ASP A 166 -3.94 -9.99 4.15
N LEU A 167 -3.06 -10.14 5.12
CA LEU A 167 -3.33 -10.61 6.48
C LEU A 167 -3.15 -9.48 7.48
N ILE A 168 -3.89 -9.54 8.57
CA ILE A 168 -3.74 -8.62 9.72
C ILE A 168 -3.55 -9.47 10.97
N TYR A 169 -2.46 -9.21 11.71
CA TYR A 169 -2.20 -9.81 13.01
C TYR A 169 -2.32 -8.79 14.15
N GLY A 170 -2.45 -9.28 15.39
CA GLY A 170 -2.62 -8.45 16.57
C GLY A 170 -4.09 -8.07 16.83
N ALA A 171 -5.06 -8.72 16.18
CA ALA A 171 -6.47 -8.47 16.47
C ALA A 171 -6.81 -8.84 17.92
N PRO A 172 -7.62 -8.02 18.63
CA PRO A 172 -8.02 -8.33 19.99
C PRO A 172 -8.65 -9.73 20.11
N GLY A 173 -8.03 -10.59 20.95
CA GLY A 173 -8.46 -11.97 21.17
C GLY A 173 -7.91 -13.00 20.17
N GLU A 174 -7.04 -12.60 19.26
CA GLU A 174 -6.32 -13.50 18.36
C GLU A 174 -5.16 -14.18 19.11
N SER A 175 -5.16 -15.51 19.18
CA SER A 175 -4.07 -16.29 19.74
C SER A 175 -2.96 -16.54 18.70
N LEU A 176 -1.77 -16.97 19.18
CA LEU A 176 -0.67 -17.39 18.28
C LEU A 176 -1.08 -18.59 17.39
N ASP A 177 -1.98 -19.47 17.86
CA ASP A 177 -2.47 -20.60 17.06
C ASP A 177 -3.48 -20.17 16.00
N ASP A 178 -4.32 -19.15 16.29
CA ASP A 178 -5.19 -18.53 15.30
C ASP A 178 -4.34 -17.89 14.18
N TRP A 179 -3.27 -17.18 14.58
CA TRP A 179 -2.35 -16.59 13.62
C TRP A 179 -1.65 -17.63 12.75
N ARG A 180 -1.10 -18.71 13.35
CA ARG A 180 -0.53 -19.82 12.59
C ARG A 180 -1.51 -20.43 11.61
N THR A 181 -2.78 -20.55 12.02
CA THR A 181 -3.86 -21.05 11.14
C THR A 181 -4.07 -20.13 9.94
N SER A 182 -4.10 -18.81 10.17
CA SER A 182 -4.26 -17.83 9.10
C SER A 182 -3.08 -17.84 8.12
N VAL A 183 -1.84 -17.86 8.63
CA VAL A 183 -0.61 -17.95 7.84
C VAL A 183 -0.58 -19.23 6.99
N ARG A 184 -0.86 -20.38 7.60
CA ARG A 184 -0.89 -21.67 6.89
C ARG A 184 -1.93 -21.68 5.79
N THR A 185 -3.14 -21.18 6.09
CA THR A 185 -4.21 -21.09 5.09
C THR A 185 -3.80 -20.21 3.92
N ALA A 186 -3.15 -19.06 4.17
CA ALA A 186 -2.65 -18.18 3.11
C ALA A 186 -1.60 -18.88 2.23
N ILE A 187 -0.66 -19.63 2.83
CA ILE A 187 0.33 -20.43 2.11
C ILE A 187 -0.35 -21.52 1.26
N ASP A 188 -1.32 -22.23 1.83
CA ASP A 188 -2.01 -23.34 1.17
C ASP A 188 -2.87 -22.88 -0.01
N LEU A 189 -3.27 -21.61 -0.06
CA LEU A 189 -3.91 -20.99 -1.23
C LEU A 189 -2.99 -20.89 -2.46
N GLY A 190 -1.69 -21.08 -2.29
CA GLY A 190 -0.71 -21.13 -3.38
C GLY A 190 -0.42 -19.78 -4.03
N VAL A 191 -0.70 -18.67 -3.34
CA VAL A 191 -0.36 -17.32 -3.81
C VAL A 191 1.15 -17.10 -3.85
N ASN A 192 1.59 -16.17 -4.69
CA ASN A 192 3.01 -15.85 -4.83
C ASN A 192 3.46 -14.63 -4.01
N HIS A 193 2.52 -13.97 -3.33
CA HIS A 193 2.77 -12.79 -2.52
C HIS A 193 1.79 -12.76 -1.35
N ILE A 194 2.28 -12.42 -0.16
CA ILE A 194 1.47 -12.26 1.06
C ILE A 194 1.92 -10.98 1.77
N SER A 195 0.94 -10.13 2.09
CA SER A 195 1.12 -9.01 3.01
C SER A 195 0.69 -9.44 4.41
N ALA A 196 1.44 -9.07 5.46
CA ALA A 196 1.07 -9.32 6.84
C ALA A 196 1.31 -8.04 7.65
N TYR A 197 0.23 -7.37 8.03
CA TYR A 197 0.27 -6.08 8.71
C TYR A 197 -0.06 -6.22 10.19
N ALA A 198 0.72 -5.57 11.05
CA ALA A 198 0.33 -5.35 12.44
C ALA A 198 -0.91 -4.47 12.50
N LEU A 199 -1.86 -4.81 13.37
CA LEU A 199 -3.09 -4.06 13.52
C LEU A 199 -2.85 -2.72 14.23
N THR A 200 -2.69 -1.66 13.47
CA THR A 200 -2.68 -0.30 14.02
C THR A 200 -4.09 0.20 14.28
N ILE A 201 -4.34 0.72 15.47
CA ILE A 201 -5.68 1.16 15.89
C ILE A 201 -5.72 2.66 16.10
N ALA A 202 -6.34 3.35 15.16
CA ALA A 202 -6.56 4.78 15.26
C ALA A 202 -7.70 5.10 16.28
N PRO A 203 -7.54 6.11 17.13
CA PRO A 203 -8.51 6.46 18.20
C PRO A 203 -9.93 6.77 17.69
N ASN A 204 -10.03 7.33 16.49
CA ASN A 204 -11.30 7.74 15.87
C ASN A 204 -12.07 6.59 15.21
N THR A 205 -11.52 5.38 15.18
CA THR A 205 -12.18 4.18 14.64
C THR A 205 -13.21 3.60 15.62
N LYS A 206 -14.08 2.73 15.13
CA LYS A 206 -15.03 1.98 16.00
C LYS A 206 -14.25 1.13 17.02
N MET A 207 -13.18 0.48 16.58
CA MET A 207 -12.33 -0.36 17.44
C MET A 207 -11.57 0.49 18.47
N GLY A 208 -10.99 1.63 18.05
CA GLY A 208 -10.29 2.55 18.96
C GLY A 208 -11.21 3.05 20.08
N ARG A 209 -12.47 3.41 19.77
CA ARG A 209 -13.46 3.79 20.80
C ARG A 209 -13.81 2.65 21.76
N ARG A 210 -13.88 1.39 21.29
CA ARG A 210 -14.13 0.22 22.13
C ARG A 210 -12.96 -0.08 23.08
N ILE A 211 -11.73 0.11 22.61
CA ILE A 211 -10.52 -0.02 23.44
C ILE A 211 -10.48 1.11 24.48
N ALA A 212 -10.74 2.34 24.07
CA ALA A 212 -10.80 3.47 25.01
C ALA A 212 -11.88 3.30 26.10
N ALA A 213 -12.99 2.61 25.77
CA ALA A 213 -14.05 2.27 26.70
C ALA A 213 -13.77 1.00 27.53
N GLY A 214 -12.60 0.35 27.37
CA GLY A 214 -12.24 -0.88 28.09
C GLY A 214 -13.04 -2.13 27.68
N THR A 215 -13.73 -2.10 26.54
CA THR A 215 -14.53 -3.23 26.06
C THR A 215 -13.79 -4.15 25.08
N LEU A 216 -12.58 -3.74 24.66
CA LEU A 216 -11.60 -4.55 23.94
C LEU A 216 -10.22 -4.32 24.55
N SER A 217 -9.36 -5.34 24.53
CA SER A 217 -7.94 -5.21 24.85
C SER A 217 -7.21 -4.45 23.73
N ARG A 218 -6.11 -3.79 24.11
CA ARG A 218 -5.13 -3.32 23.11
C ARG A 218 -4.34 -4.51 22.56
N PRO A 219 -3.86 -4.42 21.31
CA PRO A 219 -2.74 -5.25 20.87
C PRO A 219 -1.56 -5.12 21.83
N ASP A 220 -0.78 -6.16 21.93
CA ASP A 220 0.41 -6.24 22.77
C ASP A 220 1.63 -6.32 21.86
N ASP A 221 2.62 -5.44 22.06
CA ASP A 221 3.78 -5.28 21.19
C ASP A 221 4.64 -6.57 21.13
N ASP A 222 4.80 -7.28 22.28
CA ASP A 222 5.54 -8.54 22.32
C ASP A 222 4.78 -9.67 21.59
N ASP A 223 3.44 -9.70 21.68
CA ASP A 223 2.61 -10.63 20.95
C ASP A 223 2.67 -10.36 19.43
N GLU A 224 2.64 -9.08 19.03
CA GLU A 224 2.80 -8.69 17.64
C GLU A 224 4.19 -9.05 17.08
N ALA A 225 5.26 -8.85 17.84
CA ALA A 225 6.61 -9.26 17.48
C ALA A 225 6.70 -10.79 17.28
N ASN A 226 6.12 -11.58 18.22
CA ASN A 226 6.07 -13.04 18.09
C ASN A 226 5.28 -13.47 16.84
N LYS A 227 4.19 -12.79 16.50
CA LYS A 227 3.40 -13.08 15.29
C LYS A 227 4.17 -12.75 14.03
N TYR A 228 4.93 -11.65 14.01
CA TYR A 228 5.82 -11.31 12.90
C TYR A 228 6.88 -12.37 12.66
N GLU A 229 7.54 -12.85 13.72
CA GLU A 229 8.54 -13.92 13.64
C GLU A 229 7.95 -15.24 13.13
N ILE A 230 6.75 -15.59 13.60
CA ILE A 230 6.00 -16.77 13.11
C ILE A 230 5.73 -16.64 11.61
N ALA A 231 5.24 -15.48 11.16
CA ALA A 231 4.97 -15.21 9.75
C ALA A 231 6.25 -15.34 8.91
N ASP A 232 7.32 -14.65 9.31
CA ASP A 232 8.61 -14.67 8.61
C ASP A 232 9.16 -16.10 8.46
N THR A 233 9.12 -16.87 9.53
CA THR A 233 9.56 -18.27 9.52
C THR A 233 8.74 -19.13 8.57
N MET A 234 7.41 -19.10 8.70
CA MET A 234 6.52 -19.96 7.92
C MET A 234 6.50 -19.56 6.44
N PHE A 235 6.56 -18.27 6.11
CA PHE A 235 6.63 -17.79 4.73
C PHE A 235 7.96 -18.17 4.09
N THR A 236 9.08 -18.02 4.79
CA THR A 236 10.41 -18.42 4.31
C THR A 236 10.48 -19.91 4.04
N GLU A 237 9.97 -20.75 4.94
CA GLU A 237 9.88 -22.22 4.74
C GLU A 237 9.02 -22.60 3.53
N ALA A 238 8.02 -21.76 3.19
CA ALA A 238 7.17 -21.93 2.01
C ALA A 238 7.77 -21.34 0.72
N GLY A 239 8.97 -20.75 0.78
CA GLY A 239 9.68 -20.14 -0.34
C GLY A 239 9.16 -18.75 -0.73
N LEU A 240 8.52 -18.05 0.21
CA LEU A 240 8.23 -16.63 0.13
C LEU A 240 9.30 -15.86 0.90
N GLU A 241 9.98 -14.95 0.24
CA GLU A 241 11.07 -14.19 0.83
C GLU A 241 10.58 -12.80 1.24
N TRP A 242 10.98 -12.35 2.42
CA TRP A 242 10.79 -10.97 2.83
C TRP A 242 11.46 -10.02 1.83
N TYR A 243 10.76 -8.97 1.40
CA TYR A 243 11.35 -7.96 0.52
C TYR A 243 11.13 -6.52 1.01
N GLU A 244 10.09 -6.24 1.80
CA GLU A 244 9.88 -4.99 2.52
C GLU A 244 9.09 -5.26 3.82
N ILE A 245 8.96 -4.27 4.71
CA ILE A 245 8.62 -4.40 6.12
C ILE A 245 7.45 -5.35 6.43
N SER A 246 6.40 -5.37 5.62
CA SER A 246 5.18 -6.16 5.84
C SER A 246 4.88 -7.16 4.73
N ASN A 247 5.78 -7.36 3.76
CA ASN A 247 5.49 -8.12 2.56
C ASN A 247 6.54 -9.21 2.25
N TRP A 248 6.03 -10.37 1.87
CA TRP A 248 6.81 -11.54 1.44
C TRP A 248 6.32 -12.00 0.07
N ALA A 249 7.25 -12.35 -0.80
CA ALA A 249 6.93 -12.82 -2.14
C ALA A 249 7.88 -13.92 -2.58
N ARG A 250 7.46 -14.75 -3.53
CA ARG A 250 8.38 -15.54 -4.32
C ARG A 250 9.23 -14.61 -5.18
N PRO A 251 10.52 -14.90 -5.42
CA PRO A 251 11.36 -14.07 -6.27
C PRO A 251 10.70 -13.76 -7.62
N GLY A 252 10.62 -12.46 -7.97
CA GLY A 252 9.98 -11.96 -9.17
C GLY A 252 8.46 -11.71 -9.06
N TYR A 253 7.88 -11.86 -7.86
CA TYR A 253 6.48 -11.58 -7.58
C TYR A 253 6.28 -10.46 -6.55
N GLU A 254 7.34 -9.74 -6.21
CA GLU A 254 7.28 -8.55 -5.36
C GLU A 254 6.32 -7.53 -5.97
N SER A 255 5.58 -6.80 -5.14
CA SER A 255 4.76 -5.67 -5.60
C SER A 255 5.67 -4.53 -6.03
N GLN A 256 5.72 -4.26 -7.33
CA GLN A 256 6.56 -3.20 -7.86
C GLN A 256 6.08 -1.82 -7.42
N HIS A 257 4.76 -1.64 -7.30
CA HIS A 257 4.17 -0.41 -6.80
C HIS A 257 4.59 -0.13 -5.34
N ASN A 258 4.54 -1.13 -4.45
CA ASN A 258 5.01 -0.95 -3.07
C ASN A 258 6.51 -0.64 -3.02
N LEU A 259 7.32 -1.34 -3.82
CA LEU A 259 8.75 -1.06 -3.91
C LEU A 259 9.04 0.34 -4.43
N GLY A 260 8.20 0.87 -5.31
CA GLY A 260 8.31 2.24 -5.80
C GLY A 260 8.22 3.26 -4.67
N TYR A 261 7.27 3.13 -3.77
CA TYR A 261 7.16 3.99 -2.59
C TYR A 261 8.42 3.92 -1.70
N TRP A 262 8.92 2.72 -1.43
CA TRP A 262 10.14 2.54 -0.62
C TRP A 262 11.41 3.06 -1.29
N ARG A 263 11.43 3.11 -2.63
CA ARG A 263 12.52 3.68 -3.44
C ARG A 263 12.34 5.18 -3.72
N ASN A 264 11.31 5.78 -3.16
CA ASN A 264 10.96 7.19 -3.32
C ASN A 264 10.86 7.61 -4.82
N VAL A 265 10.23 6.77 -5.66
CA VAL A 265 10.00 7.11 -7.06
C VAL A 265 8.89 8.14 -7.21
N ASP A 266 8.72 8.70 -8.40
CA ASP A 266 7.64 9.66 -8.66
C ASP A 266 6.29 8.95 -8.86
N TRP A 267 5.23 9.50 -8.28
CA TRP A 267 3.87 9.02 -8.50
C TRP A 267 2.83 10.14 -8.51
N ALA A 268 1.78 9.94 -9.27
CA ALA A 268 0.57 10.75 -9.19
C ALA A 268 -0.53 9.95 -8.48
N GLY A 269 -1.05 10.50 -7.40
CA GLY A 269 -2.24 10.05 -6.71
C GLY A 269 -3.48 10.74 -7.27
N LEU A 270 -4.52 9.96 -7.51
CA LEU A 270 -5.79 10.41 -8.07
C LEU A 270 -6.94 9.95 -7.19
N GLY A 271 -7.94 10.79 -7.03
CA GLY A 271 -9.08 10.50 -6.16
C GLY A 271 -8.96 11.12 -4.77
N PRO A 272 -10.10 11.24 -4.04
CA PRO A 272 -10.18 12.01 -2.81
C PRO A 272 -9.25 11.49 -1.72
N GLY A 273 -8.31 12.32 -1.26
CA GLY A 273 -7.32 12.00 -0.25
C GLY A 273 -6.09 11.25 -0.76
N ALA A 274 -5.93 11.09 -2.08
CA ALA A 274 -4.72 10.55 -2.66
C ALA A 274 -3.54 11.52 -2.47
N HIS A 275 -2.33 10.97 -2.37
CA HIS A 275 -1.09 11.72 -2.29
C HIS A 275 -0.28 11.56 -3.57
N SER A 276 0.49 12.57 -3.92
CA SER A 276 1.42 12.55 -5.05
C SER A 276 2.82 12.93 -4.59
N HIS A 277 3.84 12.45 -5.29
CA HIS A 277 5.24 12.80 -5.11
C HIS A 277 5.89 13.02 -6.47
N TYR A 278 6.63 14.11 -6.61
CA TYR A 278 7.39 14.47 -7.80
C TYR A 278 8.79 14.88 -7.37
N GLY A 279 9.81 14.08 -7.72
CA GLY A 279 11.19 14.28 -7.28
C GLY A 279 11.90 15.43 -8.00
N ASP A 280 11.45 15.80 -9.20
CA ASP A 280 12.10 16.82 -10.03
C ASP A 280 11.12 17.92 -10.41
N CYS A 281 10.91 18.85 -9.48
CA CYS A 281 10.12 20.07 -9.69
C CYS A 281 11.01 21.30 -9.69
N GLU A 282 10.60 22.33 -10.43
CA GLU A 282 11.20 23.66 -10.76
C GLU A 282 12.44 24.14 -10.00
N ASP A 283 12.76 23.68 -8.80
CA ASP A 283 13.91 24.07 -7.98
C ASP A 283 14.81 22.86 -7.59
N GLY A 284 14.65 21.70 -8.25
CA GLY A 284 15.48 20.50 -8.01
C GLY A 284 15.30 19.84 -6.65
N LYS A 285 14.18 20.08 -5.99
CA LYS A 285 13.77 19.52 -4.70
C LYS A 285 12.37 18.98 -4.86
N GLY A 286 12.06 17.80 -4.37
CA GLY A 286 10.79 17.15 -4.54
C GLY A 286 9.57 17.99 -4.10
N LEU A 287 8.40 17.63 -4.62
CA LEU A 287 7.11 18.19 -4.25
C LEU A 287 6.20 17.04 -3.81
N ARG A 288 5.58 17.17 -2.64
CA ARG A 288 4.45 16.33 -2.23
C ARG A 288 3.16 17.14 -2.31
N SER A 289 2.08 16.47 -2.69
CA SER A 289 0.74 17.05 -2.64
C SER A 289 -0.26 16.00 -2.17
N TRP A 290 -1.41 16.46 -1.68
CA TRP A 290 -2.49 15.58 -1.27
C TRP A 290 -3.84 16.19 -1.65
N ASP A 291 -4.71 15.34 -2.16
CA ASP A 291 -6.03 15.71 -2.59
C ASP A 291 -6.97 15.99 -1.41
N ILE A 292 -7.99 16.76 -1.69
CA ILE A 292 -9.10 17.00 -0.78
C ILE A 292 -9.74 15.66 -0.40
N ALA A 293 -9.68 15.31 0.88
CA ALA A 293 -10.15 14.00 1.36
C ALA A 293 -11.67 13.82 1.25
N HIS A 294 -12.47 14.90 1.38
CA HIS A 294 -13.93 14.79 1.32
C HIS A 294 -14.40 14.72 -0.14
N PRO A 295 -15.03 13.58 -0.60
CA PRO A 295 -15.32 13.34 -2.02
C PRO A 295 -16.17 14.42 -2.69
N ARG A 296 -17.14 15.02 -1.97
CA ARG A 296 -17.93 16.12 -2.53
C ARG A 296 -17.10 17.37 -2.84
N LEU A 297 -16.18 17.73 -1.94
CA LEU A 297 -15.32 18.91 -2.14
C LEU A 297 -14.28 18.64 -3.23
N TRP A 298 -13.71 17.43 -3.27
CA TRP A 298 -12.87 16.96 -4.36
C TRP A 298 -13.61 17.05 -5.72
N GLY A 299 -14.83 16.52 -5.80
CA GLY A 299 -15.64 16.59 -7.01
C GLY A 299 -16.01 18.03 -7.42
N THR A 300 -16.19 18.95 -6.45
CA THR A 300 -16.41 20.36 -6.74
C THR A 300 -15.19 20.98 -7.42
N ALA A 301 -13.99 20.77 -6.88
CA ALA A 301 -12.75 21.29 -7.46
C ALA A 301 -12.54 20.80 -8.92
N ILE A 302 -12.77 19.52 -9.19
CA ILE A 302 -12.69 18.95 -10.53
C ILE A 302 -13.73 19.58 -11.48
N ASN A 303 -14.96 19.80 -11.00
CA ASN A 303 -16.01 20.44 -11.81
C ASN A 303 -15.67 21.88 -12.18
N GLU A 304 -14.92 22.57 -11.35
CA GLU A 304 -14.38 23.91 -11.58
C GLU A 304 -13.10 23.91 -12.45
N GLY A 305 -12.53 22.75 -12.77
CA GLY A 305 -11.31 22.62 -13.56
C GLY A 305 -10.03 22.87 -12.76
N ASN A 306 -10.10 22.77 -11.43
CA ASN A 306 -8.97 22.95 -10.54
C ASN A 306 -8.33 21.61 -10.19
N VAL A 307 -6.99 21.59 -10.00
CA VAL A 307 -6.30 20.47 -9.35
C VAL A 307 -6.89 20.32 -7.95
N PRO A 308 -7.38 19.14 -7.54
CA PRO A 308 -8.17 19.01 -6.31
C PRO A 308 -7.31 18.92 -5.04
N TRP A 309 -6.17 19.57 -4.99
CA TRP A 309 -5.28 19.53 -3.84
C TRP A 309 -5.84 20.26 -2.63
N ALA A 310 -5.77 19.63 -1.47
CA ALA A 310 -5.97 20.27 -0.18
C ALA A 310 -4.71 21.02 0.26
N GLY A 311 -3.55 20.57 -0.18
CA GLY A 311 -2.26 21.17 0.10
C GLY A 311 -1.13 20.55 -0.69
N SER A 312 0.02 21.20 -0.61
CA SER A 312 1.29 20.72 -1.14
C SER A 312 2.43 21.26 -0.30
N GLU A 313 3.55 20.56 -0.31
CA GLU A 313 4.79 21.02 0.34
C GLU A 313 6.01 20.68 -0.52
N ARG A 314 7.03 21.53 -0.44
CA ARG A 314 8.31 21.28 -1.08
C ARG A 314 9.20 20.51 -0.11
N ILE A 315 9.85 19.46 -0.61
CA ILE A 315 10.79 18.65 0.15
C ILE A 315 12.13 19.38 0.17
N THR A 316 12.66 19.64 1.34
CA THR A 316 14.00 20.18 1.53
C THR A 316 15.07 19.11 1.35
N ALA A 317 16.33 19.51 1.17
CA ALA A 317 17.43 18.55 1.07
C ALA A 317 17.65 17.74 2.37
N ALA A 318 17.30 18.31 3.55
CA ALA A 318 17.36 17.60 4.81
C ALA A 318 16.27 16.54 4.89
N GLU A 319 15.04 16.89 4.57
CA GLU A 319 13.90 15.96 4.54
C GLU A 319 14.12 14.82 3.52
N ASP A 320 14.69 15.09 2.36
CA ASP A 320 15.04 14.06 1.36
C ASP A 320 16.06 13.04 1.91
N ILE A 321 17.07 13.52 2.67
CA ILE A 321 18.03 12.65 3.36
C ILE A 321 17.33 11.78 4.41
N GLU A 322 16.51 12.39 5.27
CA GLU A 322 15.77 11.68 6.33
C GLU A 322 14.84 10.63 5.72
N GLU A 323 14.10 10.97 4.66
CA GLU A 323 13.22 10.03 3.96
C GLU A 323 13.99 8.89 3.32
N THR A 324 15.10 9.18 2.66
CA THR A 324 15.94 8.14 2.04
C THR A 324 16.45 7.15 3.07
N ILE A 325 16.87 7.61 4.26
CA ILE A 325 17.27 6.74 5.36
C ILE A 325 16.08 5.91 5.86
N MET A 326 14.96 6.57 6.12
CA MET A 326 13.74 5.95 6.65
C MET A 326 13.18 4.88 5.71
N LEU A 327 13.12 5.16 4.41
CA LEU A 327 12.57 4.24 3.41
C LEU A 327 13.54 3.10 3.08
N GLY A 328 14.82 3.42 2.90
CA GLY A 328 15.84 2.44 2.50
C GLY A 328 16.12 1.35 3.54
N LEU A 329 15.89 1.63 4.83
CA LEU A 329 16.00 0.65 5.90
C LEU A 329 14.76 -0.25 6.05
N ARG A 330 13.73 -0.09 5.23
CA ARG A 330 12.50 -0.89 5.27
C ARG A 330 12.43 -1.96 4.19
N ILE A 331 13.44 -2.02 3.33
CA ILE A 331 13.48 -2.96 2.20
C ILE A 331 14.71 -3.88 2.27
N ARG A 332 14.58 -5.07 1.69
CA ARG A 332 15.64 -6.08 1.62
C ARG A 332 16.85 -5.61 0.79
N GLU A 333 16.65 -4.68 -0.13
CA GLU A 333 17.76 -4.07 -0.87
C GLU A 333 18.71 -3.31 0.05
N GLY A 334 18.20 -2.83 1.18
CA GLY A 334 18.92 -2.06 2.18
C GLY A 334 19.29 -0.66 1.73
N LEU A 335 19.72 0.16 2.67
CA LEU A 335 20.16 1.54 2.46
C LEU A 335 21.60 1.56 1.94
N ASP A 336 21.90 2.28 0.85
CA ASP A 336 23.26 2.52 0.39
C ASP A 336 23.97 3.54 1.29
N THR A 337 24.81 3.06 2.19
CA THR A 337 25.48 3.88 3.22
C THR A 337 26.52 4.83 2.66
N ARG A 338 27.02 4.57 1.44
CA ARG A 338 28.04 5.43 0.79
C ARG A 338 27.53 6.84 0.51
N GLN A 339 26.22 6.97 0.29
CA GLN A 339 25.57 8.27 0.08
C GLN A 339 25.64 9.17 1.34
N PHE A 340 25.73 8.56 2.51
CA PHE A 340 25.72 9.23 3.81
C PHE A 340 27.08 9.26 4.51
N SER A 341 28.17 8.88 3.84
CA SER A 341 29.52 8.77 4.42
C SER A 341 30.05 10.08 5.00
N HIS A 342 29.51 11.23 4.56
CA HIS A 342 29.86 12.56 5.07
C HIS A 342 28.96 13.06 6.22
N LEU A 343 27.86 12.34 6.50
CA LEU A 343 26.85 12.68 7.51
C LEU A 343 26.85 11.70 8.67
N ILE A 344 26.92 10.39 8.36
CA ILE A 344 26.85 9.31 9.36
C ILE A 344 28.24 8.68 9.50
N PRO A 345 28.86 8.71 10.70
CA PRO A 345 30.15 8.08 10.93
C PRO A 345 30.14 6.58 10.67
N GLU A 346 31.18 6.04 10.03
CA GLU A 346 31.32 4.60 9.78
C GLU A 346 31.16 3.75 11.05
N GLN A 347 31.63 4.28 12.18
CA GLN A 347 31.51 3.65 13.49
C GLN A 347 30.05 3.32 13.85
N LYS A 348 29.08 4.15 13.46
CA LYS A 348 27.66 3.92 13.75
C LYS A 348 27.13 2.68 13.03
N TRP A 349 27.53 2.46 11.79
CA TRP A 349 27.15 1.25 11.03
C TRP A 349 27.76 0.00 11.66
N ILE A 350 29.02 0.07 12.13
CA ILE A 350 29.71 -1.03 12.83
C ILE A 350 28.97 -1.37 14.14
N GLU A 351 28.52 -0.39 14.88
CA GLU A 351 27.74 -0.58 16.12
C GLU A 351 26.41 -1.29 15.85
N LEU A 352 25.64 -0.81 14.88
CA LEU A 352 24.36 -1.42 14.49
C LEU A 352 24.54 -2.87 13.99
N GLU A 353 25.61 -3.17 13.26
CA GLU A 353 25.94 -4.53 12.83
C GLU A 353 26.37 -5.42 14.00
N HIS A 354 27.22 -4.90 14.90
CA HIS A 354 27.64 -5.62 16.11
C HIS A 354 26.44 -5.96 17.01
N ASP A 355 25.46 -5.07 17.10
CA ASP A 355 24.24 -5.29 17.87
C ASP A 355 23.24 -6.22 17.16
N GLY A 356 23.58 -6.70 15.95
CA GLY A 356 22.80 -7.63 15.17
C GLY A 356 21.51 -7.02 14.60
N LEU A 357 21.48 -5.69 14.42
CA LEU A 357 20.32 -4.97 13.89
C LEU A 357 20.35 -4.88 12.36
N ILE A 358 21.54 -4.77 11.79
CA ILE A 358 21.76 -4.76 10.34
C ILE A 358 22.83 -5.77 9.95
N THR A 359 22.90 -6.05 8.65
CA THR A 359 24.02 -6.73 8.01
C THR A 359 24.56 -5.82 6.93
N MET A 360 25.89 -5.59 6.93
CA MET A 360 26.56 -4.83 5.90
C MET A 360 26.92 -5.73 4.72
N LEU A 361 26.36 -5.45 3.54
CA LEU A 361 26.65 -6.17 2.31
C LEU A 361 26.87 -5.17 1.15
N ASP A 362 28.02 -5.21 0.50
CA ASP A 362 28.37 -4.37 -0.66
C ASP A 362 28.11 -2.86 -0.46
N GLY A 363 28.34 -2.36 0.75
CA GLY A 363 28.12 -0.96 1.13
C GLY A 363 26.64 -0.61 1.38
N ARG A 364 25.80 -1.61 1.58
CA ARG A 364 24.40 -1.45 1.95
C ARG A 364 24.13 -1.99 3.35
N ALA A 365 23.34 -1.23 4.12
CA ALA A 365 22.84 -1.66 5.42
C ALA A 365 21.47 -2.32 5.24
N ILE A 366 21.40 -3.63 5.46
CA ILE A 366 20.20 -4.44 5.31
C ILE A 366 19.71 -4.83 6.71
N PRO A 367 18.47 -4.50 7.11
CA PRO A 367 17.99 -4.89 8.44
C PRO A 367 17.85 -6.40 8.57
N THR A 368 18.33 -6.94 9.70
CA THR A 368 18.11 -8.34 10.11
C THR A 368 16.65 -8.52 10.55
N LEU A 369 16.21 -9.72 10.87
CA LEU A 369 14.88 -9.95 11.49
C LEU A 369 14.70 -9.10 12.76
N ARG A 370 15.72 -9.07 13.64
CA ARG A 370 15.72 -8.21 14.83
C ARG A 370 15.70 -6.73 14.47
N GLY A 371 16.44 -6.33 13.43
CA GLY A 371 16.46 -4.96 12.94
C GLY A 371 15.10 -4.54 12.37
N ARG A 372 14.36 -5.42 11.69
CA ARG A 372 13.00 -5.14 11.20
C ARG A 372 12.01 -4.86 12.35
N LEU A 373 12.10 -5.62 13.44
CA LEU A 373 11.28 -5.41 14.63
C LEU A 373 11.64 -4.12 15.40
N LEU A 374 12.87 -3.64 15.27
CA LEU A 374 13.38 -2.43 15.93
C LEU A 374 13.69 -1.32 14.91
N ASN A 375 13.06 -1.34 13.76
CA ASN A 375 13.42 -0.48 12.63
C ASN A 375 13.31 1.02 12.97
N ASP A 376 12.24 1.42 13.65
CA ASP A 376 12.05 2.83 14.05
C ASP A 376 13.13 3.29 15.06
N THR A 377 13.63 2.40 15.91
CA THR A 377 14.76 2.70 16.79
C THR A 377 16.03 2.95 15.99
N ILE A 378 16.35 2.08 15.02
CA ILE A 378 17.51 2.25 14.15
C ILE A 378 17.43 3.58 13.39
N ILE A 379 16.27 3.87 12.80
CA ILE A 379 16.04 5.11 12.06
C ILE A 379 16.26 6.33 12.99
N THR A 380 15.63 6.34 14.16
CA THR A 380 15.78 7.43 15.14
C THR A 380 17.23 7.66 15.52
N GLU A 381 17.98 6.60 15.84
CA GLU A 381 19.40 6.69 16.18
C GLU A 381 20.27 7.22 15.04
N LEU A 382 19.93 6.93 13.79
CA LEU A 382 20.66 7.46 12.64
C LEU A 382 20.32 8.93 12.38
N LEU A 383 19.04 9.33 12.50
CA LEU A 383 18.61 10.71 12.33
C LEU A 383 19.20 11.63 13.41
N GLU A 384 19.34 11.16 14.65
CA GLU A 384 20.04 11.89 15.73
C GLU A 384 21.51 12.19 15.43
N THR A 385 22.13 11.47 14.47
CA THR A 385 23.51 11.78 14.06
C THR A 385 23.59 12.90 13.01
N LEU A 386 22.45 13.30 12.43
CA LEU A 386 22.40 14.36 11.42
C LEU A 386 22.31 15.76 12.03
N ASP A 387 21.89 15.88 13.31
CA ASP A 387 21.78 17.12 14.09
C ASP A 387 23.17 17.53 14.66
#